data_45bd7c2acf0cd364799cf616fd9da261
#
_entry.id   45bd7c2acf0cd364799cf616fd9da261
#
_cell.length_a   1.000
_cell.length_b   1.000
_cell.length_c   1.000
_cell.angle_alpha   90.00
_cell.angle_beta   90.00
_cell.angle_gamma   90.00
#
_symmetry.space_group_name_H-M   'P 1'
#
loop_
_entity.id
_entity.type
_entity.pdbx_description
1 polymer ?
#
loop_
_entity_poly.entity_id
_entity_poly.type
_entity_poly.pdbx_seq_one_letter_code
_entity_poly.pdbx_strand_id
1 'polypeptide(L)'
;MSPELFFAALLLVPYVDCLTTALNDQLPLTPGEYEVFGNPKKYKEYFEYIRSYAPYNNLHKTNYPPMLVTSSIFDNRVLYSEPTKYIAKLRDLKTDNNVQLMKCKLEAAGHGGASGRDNAIKELAEEYSFLLKNAQIKK
;
A
#
# COMPACT_ATOMS: atom_id res chain seq x y z
N MET A 1 6.86 -13.05 3.71
CA MET A 1 6.96 -11.67 4.26
C MET A 1 7.13 -11.78 5.76
N SER A 2 7.95 -10.94 6.34
CA SER A 2 8.43 -11.06 7.73
C SER A 2 7.98 -9.86 8.56
N PRO A 3 6.68 -9.80 8.93
CA PRO A 3 6.12 -8.65 9.66
C PRO A 3 6.79 -8.44 11.03
N GLU A 4 7.34 -9.47 11.62
CA GLU A 4 8.07 -9.46 12.89
C GLU A 4 9.36 -8.63 12.88
N LEU A 5 9.88 -8.29 11.70
CA LEU A 5 11.08 -7.48 11.56
C LEU A 5 10.83 -5.97 11.73
N PHE A 6 9.57 -5.56 11.80
CA PHE A 6 9.18 -4.16 11.81
C PHE A 6 8.44 -3.79 13.09
N PHE A 7 8.87 -2.73 13.77
CA PHE A 7 8.14 -2.18 14.91
C PHE A 7 6.91 -1.35 14.49
N ALA A 8 6.95 -0.74 13.29
CA ALA A 8 5.86 -0.04 12.63
C ALA A 8 6.14 0.07 11.13
N ALA A 9 5.12 0.33 10.32
CA ALA A 9 5.28 0.52 8.88
C ALA A 9 4.47 1.73 8.38
N LEU A 10 5.10 2.53 7.52
CA LEU A 10 4.45 3.55 6.70
C LEU A 10 4.35 3.04 5.26
N LEU A 11 3.15 2.95 4.74
CA LEU A 11 2.89 2.54 3.36
C LEU A 11 2.27 3.74 2.62
N LEU A 12 3.11 4.47 1.91
CA LEU A 12 2.73 5.70 1.21
C LEU A 12 2.38 5.34 -0.24
N VAL A 13 1.11 5.52 -0.60
CA VAL A 13 0.54 5.16 -1.91
C VAL A 13 1.01 3.79 -2.41
N PRO A 14 0.86 2.72 -1.62
CA PRO A 14 1.55 1.46 -1.87
C PRO A 14 0.91 0.66 -3.01
N TYR A 15 1.75 0.16 -3.91
CA TYR A 15 1.38 -0.77 -4.98
C TYR A 15 1.30 -2.20 -4.42
N VAL A 16 0.16 -2.54 -3.84
CA VAL A 16 -0.02 -3.76 -3.05
C VAL A 16 -0.93 -4.83 -3.67
N ASP A 17 -1.72 -4.47 -4.68
CA ASP A 17 -2.56 -5.41 -5.45
C ASP A 17 -2.09 -5.50 -6.91
N CYS A 18 -0.78 -5.61 -7.08
CA CYS A 18 -0.10 -5.57 -8.37
C CYS A 18 -0.61 -6.63 -9.36
N LEU A 19 -1.09 -7.78 -8.90
CA LEU A 19 -1.66 -8.78 -9.80
C LEU A 19 -2.97 -8.31 -10.43
N THR A 20 -3.90 -7.76 -9.63
CA THR A 20 -5.18 -7.23 -10.16
C THR A 20 -4.93 -6.07 -11.13
N THR A 21 -4.01 -5.17 -10.78
CA THR A 21 -3.63 -4.04 -11.64
C THR A 21 -3.00 -4.53 -12.95
N ALA A 22 -2.08 -5.49 -12.89
CA ALA A 22 -1.44 -6.06 -14.09
C ALA A 22 -2.41 -6.85 -15.01
N LEU A 23 -3.55 -7.29 -14.48
CA LEU A 23 -4.63 -7.92 -15.28
C LEU A 23 -5.54 -6.90 -15.96
N ASN A 24 -5.48 -5.62 -15.60
CA ASN A 24 -6.32 -4.56 -16.14
C ASN A 24 -5.56 -3.69 -17.15
N ASP A 25 -5.62 -4.05 -18.41
CA ASP A 25 -4.98 -3.35 -19.53
C ASP A 25 -5.66 -2.01 -19.92
N GLN A 26 -6.75 -1.64 -19.26
CA GLN A 26 -7.38 -0.32 -19.40
C GLN A 26 -6.71 0.77 -18.54
N LEU A 27 -5.86 0.35 -17.59
CA LEU A 27 -5.10 1.30 -16.79
C LEU A 27 -3.92 1.87 -17.58
N PRO A 28 -3.64 3.19 -17.47
CA PRO A 28 -2.69 3.87 -18.35
C PRO A 28 -1.27 3.28 -18.33
N LEU A 29 -0.81 2.79 -17.19
CA LEU A 29 0.56 2.29 -17.03
C LEU A 29 0.68 0.80 -17.34
N THR A 30 -0.37 0.02 -17.13
CA THR A 30 -0.33 -1.45 -17.20
C THR A 30 0.23 -2.00 -18.53
N PRO A 31 -0.19 -1.53 -19.72
CA PRO A 31 0.36 -2.09 -20.96
C PRO A 31 1.88 -1.86 -21.13
N GLY A 32 2.38 -0.70 -20.68
CA GLY A 32 3.81 -0.38 -20.72
C GLY A 32 4.64 -1.20 -19.72
N GLU A 33 4.03 -1.64 -18.64
CA GLU A 33 4.69 -2.43 -17.60
C GLU A 33 4.84 -3.92 -17.96
N TYR A 34 4.14 -4.41 -18.98
CA TYR A 34 4.24 -5.80 -19.42
C TYR A 34 5.64 -6.19 -19.87
N GLU A 35 6.43 -5.26 -20.37
CA GLU A 35 7.82 -5.52 -20.78
C GLU A 35 8.76 -5.64 -19.58
N VAL A 36 8.37 -5.07 -18.43
CA VAL A 36 9.18 -5.09 -17.20
C VAL A 36 8.81 -6.27 -16.31
N PHE A 37 7.51 -6.47 -16.07
CA PHE A 37 7.00 -7.45 -15.11
C PHE A 37 6.44 -8.72 -15.75
N GLY A 38 6.33 -8.74 -17.09
CA GLY A 38 5.64 -9.79 -17.83
C GLY A 38 4.13 -9.56 -17.92
N ASN A 39 3.49 -10.25 -18.86
CA ASN A 39 2.04 -10.10 -19.08
C ASN A 39 1.27 -11.27 -18.47
N PRO A 40 0.67 -11.09 -17.25
CA PRO A 40 -0.06 -12.16 -16.56
C PRO A 40 -1.40 -12.49 -17.21
N LYS A 41 -1.93 -11.61 -18.06
CA LYS A 41 -3.16 -11.85 -18.82
C LYS A 41 -2.92 -12.82 -19.98
N LYS A 42 -1.72 -12.80 -20.54
CA LYS A 42 -1.35 -13.60 -21.71
C LYS A 42 -0.64 -14.90 -21.34
N TYR A 43 0.17 -14.87 -20.28
CA TYR A 43 1.04 -15.99 -19.93
C TYR A 43 0.84 -16.40 -18.46
N LYS A 44 0.49 -17.67 -18.25
CA LYS A 44 0.24 -18.24 -16.92
C LYS A 44 1.46 -18.13 -16.00
N GLU A 45 2.67 -18.28 -16.55
CA GLU A 45 3.92 -18.19 -15.80
C GLU A 45 4.10 -16.82 -15.12
N TYR A 46 3.80 -15.73 -15.82
CA TYR A 46 3.84 -14.39 -15.23
C TYR A 46 2.72 -14.18 -14.21
N PHE A 47 1.54 -14.74 -14.43
CA PHE A 47 0.46 -14.71 -13.46
C PHE A 47 0.88 -15.37 -12.14
N GLU A 48 1.39 -16.59 -12.18
CA GLU A 48 1.83 -17.32 -10.99
C GLU A 48 3.03 -16.64 -10.32
N TYR A 49 3.95 -16.10 -11.10
CA TYR A 49 5.10 -15.37 -10.58
C TYR A 49 4.70 -14.10 -9.85
N ILE A 50 3.89 -13.22 -10.45
CA ILE A 50 3.39 -12.00 -9.81
C ILE A 50 2.56 -12.35 -8.57
N ARG A 51 1.68 -13.35 -8.66
CA ARG A 51 0.89 -13.82 -7.53
C ARG A 51 1.76 -14.26 -6.35
N SER A 52 2.91 -14.86 -6.60
CA SER A 52 3.79 -15.38 -5.56
C SER A 52 4.36 -14.29 -4.64
N TYR A 53 4.51 -13.05 -5.12
CA TYR A 53 5.04 -11.94 -4.34
C TYR A 53 4.05 -10.79 -4.12
N ALA A 54 2.91 -10.75 -4.80
CA ALA A 54 1.92 -9.68 -4.66
C ALA A 54 1.42 -9.56 -3.21
N PRO A 55 1.61 -8.41 -2.52
CA PRO A 55 1.31 -8.27 -1.10
C PRO A 55 -0.13 -8.63 -0.74
N TYR A 56 -1.11 -8.16 -1.51
CA TYR A 56 -2.52 -8.46 -1.27
C TYR A 56 -2.84 -9.95 -1.32
N ASN A 57 -2.21 -10.69 -2.26
CA ASN A 57 -2.43 -12.12 -2.43
C ASN A 57 -1.78 -12.95 -1.33
N ASN A 58 -0.73 -12.43 -0.71
CA ASN A 58 0.08 -13.13 0.29
C ASN A 58 -0.19 -12.69 1.74
N LEU A 59 -1.26 -11.94 1.99
CA LEU A 59 -1.75 -11.71 3.34
C LEU A 59 -2.28 -13.02 3.92
N HIS A 60 -1.85 -13.33 5.14
CA HIS A 60 -2.27 -14.52 5.88
C HIS A 60 -2.54 -14.20 7.35
N LYS A 61 -3.14 -15.12 8.07
CA LYS A 61 -3.49 -14.93 9.47
C LYS A 61 -2.22 -14.94 10.34
N THR A 62 -1.81 -13.76 10.84
CA THR A 62 -0.62 -13.58 11.68
C THR A 62 -0.67 -12.22 12.40
N ASN A 63 0.34 -11.95 13.24
CA ASN A 63 0.55 -10.64 13.82
C ASN A 63 1.19 -9.69 12.81
N TYR A 64 0.67 -8.46 12.72
CA TYR A 64 1.21 -7.41 11.88
C TYR A 64 1.66 -6.21 12.73
N PRO A 65 2.72 -5.50 12.34
CA PRO A 65 3.11 -4.28 13.04
C PRO A 65 2.04 -3.20 12.91
N PRO A 66 2.04 -2.18 13.78
CA PRO A 66 1.25 -0.97 13.53
C PRO A 66 1.53 -0.41 12.14
N MET A 67 0.48 -0.07 11.38
CA MET A 67 0.62 0.48 10.03
C MET A 67 -0.17 1.76 9.83
N LEU A 68 0.42 2.71 9.12
CA LEU A 68 -0.26 3.84 8.51
C LEU A 68 -0.16 3.72 6.99
N VAL A 69 -1.32 3.58 6.35
CA VAL A 69 -1.43 3.48 4.89
C VAL A 69 -2.04 4.78 4.36
N THR A 70 -1.42 5.38 3.35
CA THR A 70 -1.95 6.59 2.71
C THR A 70 -2.31 6.33 1.25
N SER A 71 -3.31 7.04 0.76
CA SER A 71 -3.70 7.04 -0.66
C SER A 71 -4.45 8.33 -1.02
N SER A 72 -4.81 8.49 -2.29
CA SER A 72 -5.67 9.57 -2.78
C SER A 72 -6.68 9.03 -3.78
N ILE A 73 -7.92 9.50 -3.74
CA ILE A 73 -8.94 9.11 -4.72
C ILE A 73 -8.61 9.61 -6.14
N PHE A 74 -7.75 10.63 -6.25
CA PHE A 74 -7.29 11.18 -7.54
C PHE A 74 -5.94 10.62 -7.98
N ASP A 75 -5.43 9.57 -7.32
CA ASP A 75 -4.23 8.88 -7.75
C ASP A 75 -4.55 8.04 -9.00
N ASN A 76 -3.91 8.40 -10.12
CA ASN A 76 -4.06 7.73 -11.40
C ASN A 76 -2.92 6.74 -11.72
N ARG A 77 -1.97 6.56 -10.81
CA ARG A 77 -0.86 5.60 -10.93
C ARG A 77 -1.13 4.36 -10.10
N VAL A 78 -1.43 4.56 -8.82
CA VAL A 78 -1.83 3.49 -7.90
C VAL A 78 -3.24 3.80 -7.41
N LEU A 79 -4.22 3.09 -7.94
CA LEU A 79 -5.61 3.31 -7.61
C LEU A 79 -5.85 3.17 -6.10
N TYR A 80 -6.58 4.10 -5.51
CA TYR A 80 -6.91 4.09 -4.07
C TYR A 80 -7.56 2.77 -3.62
N SER A 81 -8.17 2.03 -4.53
CA SER A 81 -8.78 0.72 -4.26
C SER A 81 -7.75 -0.34 -3.83
N GLU A 82 -6.51 -0.27 -4.30
CA GLU A 82 -5.46 -1.22 -3.91
C GLU A 82 -5.15 -1.17 -2.42
N PRO A 83 -4.66 -0.03 -1.88
CA PRO A 83 -4.39 0.07 -0.45
C PRO A 83 -5.65 -0.08 0.41
N THR A 84 -6.83 0.33 -0.08
CA THR A 84 -8.08 0.16 0.66
C THR A 84 -8.46 -1.30 0.83
N LYS A 85 -8.39 -2.10 -0.24
CA LYS A 85 -8.62 -3.56 -0.17
C LYS A 85 -7.57 -4.25 0.69
N TYR A 86 -6.31 -3.84 0.54
CA TYR A 86 -5.21 -4.40 1.31
C TYR A 86 -5.41 -4.22 2.81
N ILE A 87 -5.68 -3.00 3.27
CA ILE A 87 -5.87 -2.73 4.69
C ILE A 87 -7.15 -3.39 5.25
N ALA A 88 -8.21 -3.47 4.46
CA ALA A 88 -9.44 -4.17 4.85
C ALA A 88 -9.17 -5.65 5.09
N LYS A 89 -8.53 -6.33 4.14
CA LYS A 89 -8.16 -7.75 4.27
C LYS A 89 -7.17 -7.99 5.41
N LEU A 90 -6.21 -7.08 5.60
CA LEU A 90 -5.23 -7.19 6.68
C LEU A 90 -5.91 -7.09 8.05
N ARG A 91 -6.87 -6.16 8.22
CA ARG A 91 -7.66 -6.02 9.46
C ARG A 91 -8.47 -7.27 9.80
N ASP A 92 -8.96 -7.97 8.78
CA ASP A 92 -9.68 -9.25 8.96
C ASP A 92 -8.75 -10.39 9.36
N LEU A 93 -7.54 -10.41 8.82
CA LEU A 93 -6.57 -11.49 9.00
C LEU A 93 -5.64 -11.33 10.22
N LYS A 94 -5.43 -10.10 10.71
CA LYS A 94 -4.51 -9.86 11.83
C LYS A 94 -4.97 -10.56 13.13
N THR A 95 -3.99 -11.05 13.90
CA THR A 95 -4.23 -11.75 15.18
C THR A 95 -3.79 -10.95 16.41
N ASP A 96 -3.34 -9.74 16.19
CA ASP A 96 -2.86 -8.79 17.21
C ASP A 96 -3.84 -7.63 17.43
N ASN A 97 -3.52 -6.73 18.36
CA ASN A 97 -4.26 -5.49 18.64
C ASN A 97 -3.56 -4.24 18.07
N ASN A 98 -2.54 -4.40 17.25
CA ASN A 98 -1.81 -3.28 16.66
C ASN A 98 -2.72 -2.43 15.76
N VAL A 99 -2.52 -1.11 15.82
CA VAL A 99 -3.33 -0.17 15.06
C VAL A 99 -3.03 -0.25 13.56
N GLN A 100 -4.10 -0.27 12.76
CA GLN A 100 -4.04 -0.27 11.30
C GLN A 100 -4.83 0.93 10.78
N LEU A 101 -4.14 2.02 10.45
CA LEU A 101 -4.74 3.26 9.99
C LEU A 101 -4.73 3.32 8.45
N MET A 102 -5.77 3.92 7.90
CA MET A 102 -5.87 4.28 6.50
C MET A 102 -6.26 5.75 6.40
N LYS A 103 -5.46 6.53 5.66
CA LYS A 103 -5.75 7.91 5.30
C LYS A 103 -5.89 8.01 3.79
N CYS A 104 -7.11 8.22 3.31
CA CYS A 104 -7.38 8.49 1.90
C CYS A 104 -7.68 9.99 1.73
N LYS A 105 -6.90 10.67 0.90
CA LYS A 105 -7.12 12.09 0.56
C LYS A 105 -8.27 12.18 -0.42
N LEU A 106 -9.25 13.01 -0.08
CA LEU A 106 -10.46 13.23 -0.88
C LEU A 106 -10.39 14.49 -1.74
N GLU A 107 -9.43 15.37 -1.44
CA GLU A 107 -9.10 16.55 -2.24
C GLU A 107 -8.16 16.20 -3.42
N ALA A 108 -7.98 17.12 -4.34
CA ALA A 108 -7.13 16.98 -5.52
C ALA A 108 -5.64 16.88 -5.12
N ALA A 109 -5.24 15.70 -4.69
CA ALA A 109 -3.90 15.38 -4.22
C ALA A 109 -3.38 14.12 -4.94
N GLY A 110 -3.08 14.14 -6.20
CA GLY A 110 -2.66 12.96 -6.98
C GLY A 110 -1.63 12.04 -6.29
N HIS A 111 -0.88 11.26 -7.02
CA HIS A 111 0.10 10.29 -6.50
C HIS A 111 1.15 10.91 -5.56
N GLY A 112 1.57 12.15 -5.84
CA GLY A 112 2.59 12.87 -5.04
C GLY A 112 2.07 13.53 -3.75
N GLY A 113 0.79 13.39 -3.42
CA GLY A 113 0.19 14.09 -2.29
C GLY A 113 -0.32 15.50 -2.63
N ALA A 114 -0.74 16.24 -1.62
CA ALA A 114 -1.20 17.62 -1.81
C ALA A 114 -0.05 18.54 -2.18
N SER A 115 -0.28 19.46 -3.12
CA SER A 115 0.73 20.43 -3.53
C SER A 115 0.96 21.49 -2.45
N GLY A 116 2.19 22.01 -2.42
CA GLY A 116 2.60 23.08 -1.53
C GLY A 116 3.41 22.62 -0.31
N ARG A 117 4.38 23.47 0.06
CA ARG A 117 5.35 23.19 1.13
C ARG A 117 4.70 22.89 2.47
N ASP A 118 3.69 23.66 2.86
CA ASP A 118 3.03 23.53 4.16
C ASP A 118 2.26 22.21 4.28
N ASN A 119 1.67 21.75 3.17
CA ASN A 119 0.99 20.47 3.12
C ASN A 119 1.99 19.31 3.24
N ALA A 120 3.11 19.38 2.52
CA ALA A 120 4.17 18.38 2.63
C ALA A 120 4.75 18.29 4.06
N ILE A 121 4.94 19.43 4.74
CA ILE A 121 5.40 19.46 6.14
C ILE A 121 4.37 18.81 7.07
N LYS A 122 3.09 19.10 6.89
CA LYS A 122 2.00 18.48 7.70
C LYS A 122 1.95 16.97 7.51
N GLU A 123 2.04 16.49 6.26
CA GLU A 123 2.06 15.07 5.95
C GLU A 123 3.25 14.37 6.61
N LEU A 124 4.43 14.93 6.47
CA LEU A 124 5.64 14.41 7.11
C LEU A 124 5.55 14.40 8.65
N ALA A 125 4.95 15.44 9.24
CA ALA A 125 4.72 15.51 10.69
C ALA A 125 3.76 14.41 11.17
N GLU A 126 2.70 14.11 10.42
CA GLU A 126 1.79 13.00 10.73
C GLU A 126 2.49 11.64 10.66
N GLU A 127 3.29 11.41 9.62
CA GLU A 127 4.06 10.18 9.43
C GLU A 127 5.05 9.96 10.59
N TYR A 128 5.82 10.97 10.93
CA TYR A 128 6.75 10.90 12.06
C TYR A 128 6.03 10.74 13.39
N SER A 129 4.91 11.42 13.59
CA SER A 129 4.10 11.27 14.81
C SER A 129 3.62 9.83 14.96
N PHE A 130 3.21 9.18 13.87
CA PHE A 130 2.82 7.77 13.88
C PHE A 130 4.00 6.87 14.27
N LEU A 131 5.17 7.06 13.66
CA LEU A 131 6.37 6.28 13.97
C LEU A 131 6.81 6.47 15.43
N LEU A 132 6.93 7.72 15.88
CA LEU A 132 7.37 8.05 17.25
C LEU A 132 6.41 7.49 18.30
N LYS A 133 5.10 7.56 18.05
CA LYS A 133 4.09 6.99 18.95
C LYS A 133 4.26 5.47 19.10
N ASN A 134 4.60 4.77 18.04
CA ASN A 134 4.72 3.30 18.04
C ASN A 134 6.13 2.81 18.41
N ALA A 135 7.15 3.66 18.30
CA ALA A 135 8.54 3.30 18.62
C ALA A 135 8.80 3.08 20.12
N GLN A 136 7.81 3.38 21.01
CA GLN A 136 7.93 3.22 22.46
C GLN A 136 9.23 3.82 23.04
N ILE A 137 9.65 4.97 22.49
CA ILE A 137 10.86 5.64 22.96
C ILE A 137 10.61 6.05 24.41
N LYS A 138 11.23 5.34 25.34
CA LYS A 138 11.25 5.72 26.76
C LYS A 138 12.04 7.02 26.86
N LYS A 139 11.40 8.06 27.47
CA LYS A 139 12.09 9.29 27.85
C LYS A 139 13.15 9.01 28.91
#